data_c92b3d9e8a88f07acd6d1c7df7140a91
#
_entry.id   c92b3d9e8a88f07acd6d1c7df7140a91
#
_cell.length_a   1.000
_cell.length_b   1.000
_cell.length_c   1.000
_cell.angle_alpha   90.00
_cell.angle_beta   90.00
_cell.angle_gamma   90.00
#
_symmetry.space_group_name_H-M   'P 1'
#
loop_
_entity.id
_entity.type
_entity.pdbx_description
1 polymer ?
#
loop_
_entity_poly.entity_id
_entity_poly.type
_entity_poly.pdbx_seq_one_letter_code
_entity_poly.pdbx_strand_id
1 'polypeptide(L)'
;MTDAPPNASWCSDFTNFNNHSICFQYHYPKADDISLEQKSYIENFMNEISIIINDLSLNQTNIESIDKINFDSFVDYFIISELSKDVDAYRISVFLHKKSELNGGKLYMGPVWDYNLSFGNVDFCQSSSISGWVLHEETSCRTSIPSFWYDLIQNDTFREKLILRWDEIRNNILSFDQIFYHIDSVSNYLTDAQTRNFEKWDILGEWVWPNYQLAPTYQDEVDFLKYWIYNRINWIDQNIASLNLLFPDCSSESKELVQIVNQLGQNANVIDNEVLFYIYNNGCVEKKLITF
;
A
#
# COMPACT_ATOMS: atom_id res chain seq x y z
N MET A 1 10.97 14.63 4.66
CA MET A 1 12.16 13.89 5.15
C MET A 1 12.33 14.30 6.60
N THR A 2 12.16 13.37 7.52
CA THR A 2 12.44 13.64 8.93
C THR A 2 13.95 13.70 9.08
N ASP A 3 14.45 14.71 9.81
CA ASP A 3 15.86 14.86 10.20
C ASP A 3 16.26 13.77 11.20
N ALA A 4 16.19 12.49 10.77
CA ALA A 4 16.65 11.38 11.59
C ALA A 4 18.18 11.46 11.74
N PRO A 5 18.73 11.22 12.94
CA PRO A 5 20.17 11.22 13.12
C PRO A 5 20.84 10.21 12.15
N PRO A 6 22.07 10.48 11.70
CA PRO A 6 22.75 9.68 10.66
C PRO A 6 22.85 8.17 10.90
N ASN A 7 22.65 7.72 12.14
CA ASN A 7 22.72 6.31 12.56
C ASN A 7 21.34 5.70 12.84
N ALA A 8 20.25 6.43 12.56
CA ALA A 8 18.88 6.00 12.87
C ALA A 8 18.22 5.18 11.75
N SER A 9 18.86 5.10 10.58
CA SER A 9 18.31 4.43 9.41
C SER A 9 19.36 3.63 8.65
N TRP A 10 18.89 2.68 7.86
CA TRP A 10 19.68 1.91 6.91
C TRP A 10 18.84 1.62 5.67
N CYS A 11 19.48 1.36 4.53
CA CYS A 11 18.78 1.06 3.29
C CYS A 11 18.96 -0.43 2.96
N SER A 12 17.86 -1.06 2.58
CA SER A 12 17.77 -2.49 2.27
C SER A 12 17.97 -2.74 0.76
N ASP A 13 17.99 -4.02 0.40
CA ASP A 13 17.95 -4.48 -0.98
C ASP A 13 16.54 -4.33 -1.62
N PHE A 14 15.51 -4.04 -0.83
CA PHE A 14 14.20 -3.67 -1.39
C PHE A 14 14.30 -2.36 -2.16
N THR A 15 13.61 -2.30 -3.30
CA THR A 15 13.56 -1.10 -4.13
C THR A 15 12.11 -0.60 -4.30
N ASN A 16 11.97 0.63 -4.71
CA ASN A 16 10.72 1.16 -5.25
C ASN A 16 10.69 1.02 -6.79
N PHE A 17 9.60 1.49 -7.41
CA PHE A 17 9.44 1.42 -8.87
C PHE A 17 10.48 2.22 -9.69
N ASN A 18 11.21 3.13 -9.05
CA ASN A 18 12.30 3.88 -9.67
C ASN A 18 13.68 3.23 -9.42
N ASN A 19 13.72 2.00 -8.91
CA ASN A 19 14.93 1.28 -8.50
C ASN A 19 15.75 2.00 -7.40
N HIS A 20 15.11 2.84 -6.59
CA HIS A 20 15.75 3.41 -5.42
C HIS A 20 15.57 2.47 -4.23
N SER A 21 16.62 2.25 -3.44
CA SER A 21 16.56 1.44 -2.23
C SER A 21 15.56 1.98 -1.22
N ILE A 22 14.82 1.08 -0.60
CA ILE A 22 13.93 1.40 0.51
C ILE A 22 14.75 1.47 1.80
N CYS A 23 14.66 2.62 2.48
CA CYS A 23 15.36 2.83 3.73
C CYS A 23 14.39 2.69 4.92
N PHE A 24 14.84 1.97 5.94
CA PHE A 24 14.11 1.74 7.18
C PHE A 24 14.74 2.53 8.32
N GLN A 25 13.92 2.95 9.28
CA GLN A 25 14.38 3.57 10.52
C GLN A 25 14.24 2.58 11.67
N TYR A 26 15.25 2.57 12.57
CA TYR A 26 15.15 1.84 13.83
C TYR A 26 14.18 2.59 14.75
N HIS A 27 13.00 2.04 14.96
CA HIS A 27 12.00 2.64 15.83
C HIS A 27 12.10 2.09 17.26
N TYR A 28 12.30 0.78 17.39
CA TYR A 28 12.51 0.11 18.67
C TYR A 28 13.40 -1.13 18.47
N PRO A 29 14.55 -1.23 19.19
CA PRO A 29 15.13 -0.19 20.07
C PRO A 29 15.42 1.10 19.32
N LYS A 30 15.47 2.24 20.05
CA LYS A 30 15.81 3.53 19.43
C LYS A 30 17.25 3.55 18.94
N ALA A 31 17.56 4.44 18.01
CA ALA A 31 18.89 4.54 17.39
C ALA A 31 20.04 4.69 18.40
N ASP A 32 19.80 5.34 19.54
CA ASP A 32 20.78 5.55 20.59
C ASP A 32 20.94 4.35 21.53
N ASP A 33 19.95 3.46 21.58
CA ASP A 33 19.89 2.31 22.48
C ASP A 33 20.22 0.98 21.78
N ILE A 34 20.17 0.94 20.46
CA ILE A 34 20.35 -0.28 19.66
C ILE A 34 21.85 -0.63 19.53
N SER A 35 22.22 -1.86 19.87
CA SER A 35 23.60 -2.33 19.69
C SER A 35 23.97 -2.64 18.24
N LEU A 36 25.25 -2.74 17.93
CA LEU A 36 25.72 -3.11 16.58
C LEU A 36 25.27 -4.53 16.20
N GLU A 37 25.21 -5.45 17.14
CA GLU A 37 24.74 -6.82 16.91
C GLU A 37 23.26 -6.83 16.59
N GLN A 38 22.45 -6.00 17.26
CA GLN A 38 21.02 -5.87 16.99
C GLN A 38 20.79 -5.24 15.62
N LYS A 39 21.55 -4.21 15.22
CA LYS A 39 21.50 -3.63 13.87
C LYS A 39 21.79 -4.70 12.82
N SER A 40 22.90 -5.39 12.94
CA SER A 40 23.29 -6.44 12.00
C SER A 40 22.25 -7.57 11.93
N TYR A 41 21.64 -7.92 13.06
CA TYR A 41 20.57 -8.91 13.10
C TYR A 41 19.34 -8.46 12.31
N ILE A 42 18.88 -7.21 12.51
CA ILE A 42 17.70 -6.66 11.81
C ILE A 42 17.97 -6.56 10.31
N GLU A 43 19.12 -6.01 9.93
CA GLU A 43 19.52 -5.84 8.53
C GLU A 43 19.60 -7.19 7.80
N ASN A 44 20.29 -8.17 8.39
CA ASN A 44 20.39 -9.52 7.81
C ASN A 44 19.03 -10.20 7.70
N PHE A 45 18.16 -10.07 8.71
CA PHE A 45 16.82 -10.62 8.67
C PHE A 45 15.98 -10.00 7.54
N MET A 46 16.05 -8.68 7.37
CA MET A 46 15.30 -7.99 6.29
C MET A 46 15.84 -8.34 4.90
N ASN A 47 17.16 -8.54 4.74
CA ASN A 47 17.74 -9.01 3.49
C ASN A 47 17.27 -10.43 3.16
N GLU A 48 17.14 -11.30 4.15
CA GLU A 48 16.57 -12.62 3.98
C GLU A 48 15.10 -12.56 3.56
N ILE A 49 14.31 -11.66 4.16
CA ILE A 49 12.92 -11.39 3.74
C ILE A 49 12.86 -10.91 2.29
N SER A 50 13.80 -10.06 1.86
CA SER A 50 13.87 -9.58 0.47
C SER A 50 14.05 -10.74 -0.51
N ILE A 51 14.92 -11.69 -0.23
CA ILE A 51 15.13 -12.88 -1.05
C ILE A 51 13.84 -13.72 -1.12
N ILE A 52 13.20 -13.96 0.03
CA ILE A 52 11.96 -14.73 0.10
C ILE A 52 10.86 -14.10 -0.75
N ILE A 53 10.66 -12.78 -0.67
CA ILE A 53 9.61 -12.10 -1.44
C ILE A 53 9.93 -12.12 -2.94
N ASN A 54 11.20 -11.96 -3.32
CA ASN A 54 11.60 -12.09 -4.71
C ASN A 54 11.33 -13.49 -5.27
N ASP A 55 11.59 -14.56 -4.50
CA ASP A 55 11.29 -15.92 -4.90
C ASP A 55 9.78 -16.19 -5.03
N LEU A 56 8.96 -15.48 -4.24
CA LEU A 56 7.49 -15.51 -4.36
C LEU A 56 6.99 -14.94 -5.67
N SER A 57 7.59 -13.86 -6.17
CA SER A 57 7.19 -13.26 -7.46
C SER A 57 7.41 -14.20 -8.63
N LEU A 58 8.36 -15.12 -8.50
CA LEU A 58 8.65 -16.14 -9.50
C LEU A 58 7.77 -17.40 -9.37
N ASN A 59 6.77 -17.41 -8.48
CA ASN A 59 5.93 -18.55 -8.13
C ASN A 59 6.72 -19.83 -7.77
N GLN A 60 7.97 -19.66 -7.30
CA GLN A 60 8.86 -20.78 -6.97
C GLN A 60 8.64 -21.31 -5.55
N THR A 61 7.95 -20.53 -4.71
CA THR A 61 7.77 -20.86 -3.30
C THR A 61 6.31 -20.65 -2.89
N ASN A 62 5.75 -21.63 -2.15
CA ASN A 62 4.43 -21.48 -1.55
C ASN A 62 4.51 -20.61 -0.29
N ILE A 63 3.70 -19.55 -0.18
CA ILE A 63 3.68 -18.66 0.99
C ILE A 63 3.32 -19.40 2.29
N GLU A 64 2.59 -20.53 2.22
CA GLU A 64 2.25 -21.32 3.39
C GLU A 64 3.45 -22.07 4.00
N SER A 65 4.50 -22.32 3.19
CA SER A 65 5.74 -22.93 3.65
C SER A 65 6.75 -21.95 4.25
N ILE A 66 6.44 -20.64 4.23
CA ILE A 66 7.34 -19.60 4.68
C ILE A 66 7.06 -19.26 6.14
N ASP A 67 7.95 -19.70 7.01
CA ASP A 67 7.82 -19.48 8.46
C ASP A 67 8.26 -18.10 8.96
N LYS A 68 8.93 -17.30 8.13
CA LYS A 68 9.52 -16.01 8.55
C LYS A 68 8.60 -14.81 8.38
N ILE A 69 7.50 -14.93 7.64
CA ILE A 69 6.57 -13.83 7.37
C ILE A 69 5.18 -14.23 7.85
N ASN A 70 4.49 -13.31 8.52
CA ASN A 70 3.07 -13.46 8.80
C ASN A 70 2.25 -12.79 7.68
N PHE A 71 1.95 -13.54 6.62
CA PHE A 71 1.22 -13.00 5.46
C PHE A 71 -0.19 -12.52 5.79
N ASP A 72 -0.84 -13.04 6.81
CA ASP A 72 -2.17 -12.56 7.22
C ASP A 72 -2.10 -11.08 7.67
N SER A 73 -1.01 -10.67 8.34
CA SER A 73 -0.81 -9.26 8.70
C SER A 73 -0.54 -8.37 7.49
N PHE A 74 0.10 -8.89 6.44
CA PHE A 74 0.29 -8.17 5.18
C PHE A 74 -1.03 -8.03 4.42
N VAL A 75 -1.86 -9.06 4.41
CA VAL A 75 -3.20 -9.04 3.84
C VAL A 75 -4.07 -7.99 4.55
N ASP A 76 -4.13 -8.02 5.89
CA ASP A 76 -4.92 -7.05 6.67
C ASP A 76 -4.40 -5.62 6.45
N TYR A 77 -3.07 -5.41 6.36
CA TYR A 77 -2.49 -4.11 6.07
C TYR A 77 -2.83 -3.63 4.66
N PHE A 78 -2.77 -4.50 3.65
CA PHE A 78 -3.21 -4.18 2.29
C PHE A 78 -4.68 -3.73 2.28
N ILE A 79 -5.55 -4.51 2.92
CA ILE A 79 -6.98 -4.22 2.97
C ILE A 79 -7.25 -2.84 3.58
N ILE A 80 -6.66 -2.53 4.74
CA ILE A 80 -6.93 -1.23 5.39
C ILE A 80 -6.36 -0.07 4.59
N SER A 81 -5.18 -0.23 4.00
CA SER A 81 -4.54 0.79 3.17
C SER A 81 -5.36 1.10 1.90
N GLU A 82 -5.84 0.07 1.23
CA GLU A 82 -6.67 0.24 0.04
C GLU A 82 -8.10 0.70 0.36
N LEU A 83 -8.70 0.19 1.45
CA LEU A 83 -10.03 0.63 1.88
C LEU A 83 -10.03 2.12 2.24
N SER A 84 -9.06 2.56 3.01
CA SER A 84 -8.96 3.95 3.46
C SER A 84 -8.46 4.91 2.38
N LYS A 85 -7.78 4.41 1.35
CA LYS A 85 -7.02 5.22 0.37
C LYS A 85 -6.11 6.23 1.06
N ASP A 86 -5.41 5.76 2.10
CA ASP A 86 -4.47 6.61 2.82
C ASP A 86 -3.32 7.05 1.90
N VAL A 87 -3.05 8.35 1.88
CA VAL A 87 -2.02 8.96 1.01
C VAL A 87 -0.63 8.42 1.32
N ASP A 88 -0.37 8.13 2.58
CA ASP A 88 0.92 7.66 3.08
C ASP A 88 1.06 6.13 3.07
N ALA A 89 -0.02 5.43 2.69
CA ALA A 89 -0.03 3.97 2.62
C ALA A 89 1.19 3.42 1.88
N TYR A 90 1.75 2.35 2.41
CA TYR A 90 2.90 1.60 1.87
C TYR A 90 4.25 2.32 1.94
N ARG A 91 4.33 3.63 2.14
CA ARG A 91 5.57 4.42 1.95
C ARG A 91 6.01 5.24 3.16
N ILE A 92 5.09 5.83 3.91
CA ILE A 92 5.35 6.69 5.08
C ILE A 92 4.46 6.21 6.22
N SER A 93 4.84 6.50 7.46
CA SER A 93 4.07 6.07 8.65
C SER A 93 3.80 4.56 8.70
N VAL A 94 4.66 3.77 8.05
CA VAL A 94 4.57 2.32 7.93
C VAL A 94 5.47 1.67 8.95
N PHE A 95 4.92 0.74 9.73
CA PHE A 95 5.67 -0.03 10.71
C PHE A 95 5.73 -1.50 10.34
N LEU A 96 6.89 -2.07 10.59
CA LEU A 96 7.14 -3.50 10.55
C LEU A 96 7.69 -3.92 11.91
N HIS A 97 7.30 -5.07 12.39
CA HIS A 97 7.90 -5.61 13.62
C HIS A 97 8.14 -7.10 13.52
N LYS A 98 9.22 -7.55 14.13
CA LYS A 98 9.52 -8.97 14.26
C LYS A 98 9.22 -9.43 15.70
N LYS A 99 8.46 -10.50 15.83
CA LYS A 99 8.30 -11.18 17.12
C LYS A 99 9.58 -11.92 17.51
N SER A 100 9.79 -12.13 18.82
CA SER A 100 10.90 -12.96 19.30
C SER A 100 10.74 -14.40 18.79
N GLU A 101 11.86 -15.16 18.74
CA GLU A 101 11.86 -16.57 18.34
C GLU A 101 10.92 -17.42 19.21
N LEU A 102 10.83 -17.08 20.52
CA LEU A 102 9.89 -17.74 21.45
C LEU A 102 8.41 -17.51 21.08
N ASN A 103 8.12 -16.44 20.31
CA ASN A 103 6.79 -16.09 19.83
C ASN A 103 6.64 -16.29 18.31
N GLY A 104 7.42 -17.21 17.74
CA GLY A 104 7.35 -17.64 16.34
C GLY A 104 8.25 -16.90 15.37
N GLY A 105 9.03 -15.88 15.80
CA GLY A 105 10.10 -15.28 15.01
C GLY A 105 9.72 -14.57 13.72
N LYS A 106 8.43 -14.38 13.43
CA LYS A 106 7.92 -13.86 12.14
C LYS A 106 7.94 -12.35 12.06
N LEU A 107 8.09 -11.84 10.84
CA LEU A 107 7.85 -10.44 10.48
C LEU A 107 6.34 -10.19 10.34
N TYR A 108 5.89 -9.08 10.87
CA TYR A 108 4.51 -8.59 10.79
C TYR A 108 4.47 -7.18 10.21
N MET A 109 3.46 -6.88 9.40
CA MET A 109 3.06 -5.51 9.09
C MET A 109 2.28 -4.92 10.26
N GLY A 110 2.46 -3.62 10.49
CA GLY A 110 1.78 -2.89 11.54
C GLY A 110 2.64 -2.61 12.79
N PRO A 111 2.06 -1.92 13.78
CA PRO A 111 0.67 -1.46 13.83
C PRO A 111 0.33 -0.41 12.76
N VAL A 112 -0.97 -0.26 12.45
CA VAL A 112 -1.46 0.86 11.62
C VAL A 112 -1.32 2.17 12.38
N TRP A 113 -0.92 3.23 11.67
CA TRP A 113 -0.59 4.51 12.26
C TRP A 113 -0.85 5.65 11.27
N ASP A 114 -1.40 6.78 11.78
CA ASP A 114 -1.46 8.07 11.08
C ASP A 114 -2.39 8.10 9.84
N TYR A 115 -3.57 7.54 9.97
CA TYR A 115 -4.58 7.44 8.88
C TYR A 115 -5.48 8.68 8.78
N ASN A 116 -4.99 9.87 9.15
CA ASN A 116 -5.75 11.12 9.06
C ASN A 116 -5.87 11.64 7.62
N LEU A 117 -4.93 11.28 6.73
CA LEU A 117 -4.94 11.65 5.31
C LEU A 117 -5.61 10.57 4.46
N SER A 118 -6.80 10.15 4.85
CA SER A 118 -7.51 9.01 4.28
C SER A 118 -9.03 9.23 4.21
N PHE A 119 -9.77 8.23 3.75
CA PHE A 119 -11.24 8.21 3.66
C PHE A 119 -11.84 9.40 2.89
N GLY A 120 -11.17 9.83 1.84
CA GLY A 120 -11.61 10.94 0.99
C GLY A 120 -11.31 12.32 1.54
N ASN A 121 -10.58 12.44 2.66
CA ASN A 121 -10.32 13.73 3.32
C ASN A 121 -9.25 14.59 2.63
N VAL A 122 -8.56 14.12 1.61
CA VAL A 122 -7.46 14.87 0.97
C VAL A 122 -7.67 15.08 -0.51
N ASP A 123 -7.14 16.20 -1.04
CA ASP A 123 -7.32 16.66 -2.41
C ASP A 123 -6.16 16.30 -3.35
N PHE A 124 -5.18 15.52 -2.90
CA PHE A 124 -4.02 15.11 -3.68
C PHE A 124 -3.83 13.59 -3.72
N CYS A 125 -2.96 13.11 -4.63
CA CYS A 125 -2.69 11.69 -4.86
C CYS A 125 -3.96 10.85 -5.09
N GLN A 126 -5.00 11.43 -5.69
CA GLN A 126 -6.29 10.77 -5.96
C GLN A 126 -6.96 10.14 -4.72
N SER A 127 -6.56 10.52 -3.51
CA SER A 127 -7.08 9.92 -2.27
C SER A 127 -8.55 10.24 -2.01
N SER A 128 -9.07 11.33 -2.59
CA SER A 128 -10.51 11.65 -2.56
C SER A 128 -11.38 10.73 -3.43
N SER A 129 -10.79 10.08 -4.45
CA SER A 129 -11.52 9.19 -5.36
C SER A 129 -11.94 7.89 -4.67
N ILE A 130 -13.17 7.48 -4.88
CA ILE A 130 -13.67 6.17 -4.41
C ILE A 130 -13.14 5.00 -5.24
N SER A 131 -12.63 5.24 -6.45
CA SER A 131 -12.13 4.23 -7.38
C SER A 131 -10.60 4.19 -7.41
N GLY A 132 -10.05 3.16 -8.05
CA GLY A 132 -8.60 2.94 -8.18
C GLY A 132 -7.98 2.27 -6.95
N TRP A 133 -6.85 1.60 -7.14
CA TRP A 133 -6.02 1.02 -6.10
C TRP A 133 -4.85 1.95 -5.81
N VAL A 134 -4.59 2.28 -4.54
CA VAL A 134 -3.44 3.12 -4.14
C VAL A 134 -2.14 2.55 -4.71
N LEU A 135 -2.01 1.24 -4.64
CA LEU A 135 -0.85 0.53 -5.16
C LEU A 135 -0.66 0.71 -6.68
N HIS A 136 -1.73 0.97 -7.43
CA HIS A 136 -1.70 1.05 -8.91
C HIS A 136 -1.88 2.47 -9.48
N GLU A 137 -2.16 3.47 -8.65
CA GLU A 137 -2.41 4.82 -9.14
C GLU A 137 -1.16 5.47 -9.76
N GLU A 138 -1.30 6.04 -10.95
CA GLU A 138 -0.22 6.78 -11.63
C GLU A 138 -0.06 8.18 -11.03
N THR A 139 0.40 8.25 -9.78
CA THR A 139 0.66 9.50 -9.08
C THR A 139 2.12 9.55 -8.60
N SER A 140 2.59 10.76 -8.25
CA SER A 140 3.92 10.91 -7.63
C SER A 140 4.03 10.19 -6.28
N CYS A 141 2.91 9.97 -5.61
CA CYS A 141 2.85 9.24 -4.33
C CYS A 141 3.21 7.78 -4.51
N ARG A 142 2.82 7.14 -5.62
CA ARG A 142 3.12 5.74 -5.91
C ARG A 142 4.61 5.46 -6.11
N THR A 143 5.37 6.38 -6.68
CA THR A 143 6.78 6.14 -7.03
C THR A 143 7.67 5.78 -5.84
N SER A 144 7.22 6.07 -4.62
CA SER A 144 7.94 5.75 -3.38
C SER A 144 7.47 4.44 -2.72
N ILE A 145 6.45 3.76 -3.27
CA ILE A 145 5.94 2.50 -2.73
C ILE A 145 6.99 1.39 -2.99
N PRO A 146 7.28 0.53 -2.00
CA PRO A 146 8.15 -0.62 -2.20
C PRO A 146 7.60 -1.58 -3.26
N SER A 147 8.44 -1.99 -4.20
CA SER A 147 8.06 -2.87 -5.32
C SER A 147 7.57 -4.24 -4.85
N PHE A 148 8.02 -4.71 -3.68
CA PHE A 148 7.64 -6.02 -3.15
C PHE A 148 6.13 -6.20 -2.96
N TRP A 149 5.35 -5.13 -2.84
CA TRP A 149 3.89 -5.22 -2.80
C TRP A 149 3.31 -5.78 -4.11
N TYR A 150 3.95 -5.43 -5.24
CA TYR A 150 3.60 -6.03 -6.54
C TYR A 150 3.95 -7.50 -6.58
N ASP A 151 5.13 -7.87 -6.06
CA ASP A 151 5.55 -9.27 -6.00
C ASP A 151 4.56 -10.12 -5.20
N LEU A 152 4.05 -9.58 -4.09
CA LEU A 152 3.01 -10.24 -3.29
C LEU A 152 1.69 -10.36 -4.06
N ILE A 153 1.25 -9.31 -4.74
CA ILE A 153 0.00 -9.34 -5.54
C ILE A 153 0.12 -10.27 -6.76
N GLN A 154 1.30 -10.47 -7.32
CA GLN A 154 1.53 -11.45 -8.38
C GLN A 154 1.38 -12.88 -7.88
N ASN A 155 1.63 -13.17 -6.63
CA ASN A 155 1.52 -14.50 -6.06
C ASN A 155 0.06 -14.93 -5.90
N ASP A 156 -0.33 -16.03 -6.54
CA ASP A 156 -1.71 -16.54 -6.55
C ASP A 156 -2.24 -16.84 -5.14
N THR A 157 -1.43 -17.49 -4.30
CA THR A 157 -1.84 -17.85 -2.94
C THR A 157 -2.04 -16.61 -2.07
N PHE A 158 -1.24 -15.56 -2.25
CA PHE A 158 -1.44 -14.28 -1.55
C PHE A 158 -2.77 -13.62 -1.96
N ARG A 159 -3.07 -13.59 -3.27
CA ARG A 159 -4.36 -13.05 -3.77
C ARG A 159 -5.56 -13.84 -3.28
N GLU A 160 -5.48 -15.18 -3.29
CA GLU A 160 -6.54 -16.02 -2.74
C GLU A 160 -6.81 -15.72 -1.28
N LYS A 161 -5.75 -15.61 -0.45
CA LYS A 161 -5.87 -15.19 0.95
C LYS A 161 -6.52 -13.81 1.08
N LEU A 162 -6.12 -12.86 0.25
CA LEU A 162 -6.67 -11.50 0.24
C LEU A 162 -8.17 -11.51 -0.07
N ILE A 163 -8.60 -12.22 -1.12
CA ILE A 163 -10.01 -12.32 -1.51
C ILE A 163 -10.84 -12.99 -0.42
N LEU A 164 -10.36 -14.12 0.12
CA LEU A 164 -11.05 -14.83 1.21
C LEU A 164 -11.15 -13.96 2.47
N ARG A 165 -10.10 -13.23 2.82
CA ARG A 165 -10.10 -12.34 3.97
C ARG A 165 -11.06 -11.17 3.77
N TRP A 166 -11.09 -10.57 2.57
CA TRP A 166 -12.06 -9.53 2.23
C TRP A 166 -13.49 -10.03 2.40
N ASP A 167 -13.82 -11.19 1.84
CA ASP A 167 -15.17 -11.79 1.97
C ASP A 167 -15.54 -12.02 3.44
N GLU A 168 -14.63 -12.58 4.24
CA GLU A 168 -14.84 -12.79 5.67
C GLU A 168 -15.19 -11.49 6.41
N ILE A 169 -14.38 -10.44 6.25
CA ILE A 169 -14.58 -9.19 6.99
C ILE A 169 -15.75 -8.37 6.43
N ARG A 170 -16.06 -8.47 5.12
CA ARG A 170 -17.23 -7.83 4.50
C ARG A 170 -18.55 -8.32 5.08
N ASN A 171 -18.62 -9.61 5.36
CA ASN A 171 -19.80 -10.24 5.95
C ASN A 171 -19.88 -10.06 7.48
N ASN A 172 -18.92 -9.37 8.09
CA ASN A 172 -18.83 -9.19 9.52
C ASN A 172 -18.53 -7.72 9.88
N ILE A 173 -17.28 -7.40 10.25
CA ILE A 173 -16.88 -6.09 10.79
C ILE A 173 -16.98 -4.95 9.77
N LEU A 174 -16.87 -5.23 8.47
CA LEU A 174 -17.04 -4.27 7.38
C LEU A 174 -18.44 -4.28 6.76
N SER A 175 -19.44 -4.90 7.41
CA SER A 175 -20.83 -4.71 7.01
C SER A 175 -21.25 -3.25 7.21
N PHE A 176 -22.09 -2.72 6.32
CA PHE A 176 -22.51 -1.32 6.41
C PHE A 176 -23.20 -0.99 7.73
N ASP A 177 -23.99 -1.93 8.26
CA ASP A 177 -24.65 -1.76 9.56
C ASP A 177 -23.64 -1.57 10.69
N GLN A 178 -22.56 -2.36 10.71
CA GLN A 178 -21.51 -2.24 11.74
C GLN A 178 -20.71 -0.95 11.60
N ILE A 179 -20.30 -0.61 10.40
CA ILE A 179 -19.50 0.60 10.13
C ILE A 179 -20.32 1.85 10.49
N PHE A 180 -21.56 1.93 10.00
CA PHE A 180 -22.40 3.11 10.22
C PHE A 180 -22.80 3.24 11.68
N TYR A 181 -23.14 2.11 12.32
CA TYR A 181 -23.38 2.11 13.78
C TYR A 181 -22.17 2.63 14.57
N HIS A 182 -20.95 2.22 14.19
CA HIS A 182 -19.74 2.68 14.86
C HIS A 182 -19.52 4.18 14.64
N ILE A 183 -19.64 4.67 13.38
CA ILE A 183 -19.50 6.09 13.06
C ILE A 183 -20.54 6.92 13.83
N ASP A 184 -21.80 6.51 13.83
CA ASP A 184 -22.87 7.21 14.55
C ASP A 184 -22.64 7.22 16.06
N SER A 185 -22.21 6.09 16.61
CA SER A 185 -21.91 5.99 18.05
C SER A 185 -20.80 6.95 18.47
N VAL A 186 -19.69 7.02 17.69
CA VAL A 186 -18.56 7.92 17.96
C VAL A 186 -18.98 9.37 17.74
N SER A 187 -19.70 9.68 16.66
CA SER A 187 -20.18 11.02 16.36
C SER A 187 -21.10 11.56 17.46
N ASN A 188 -22.05 10.73 17.93
CA ASN A 188 -22.92 11.09 19.03
C ASN A 188 -22.15 11.30 20.34
N TYR A 189 -21.15 10.45 20.62
CA TYR A 189 -20.30 10.62 21.81
C TYR A 189 -19.51 11.94 21.77
N LEU A 190 -19.13 12.42 20.59
CA LEU A 190 -18.38 13.66 20.40
C LEU A 190 -19.24 14.93 20.34
N THR A 191 -20.57 14.86 20.49
CA THR A 191 -21.50 15.98 20.29
C THR A 191 -21.06 17.27 21.00
N ASP A 192 -20.79 17.19 22.30
CA ASP A 192 -20.37 18.38 23.07
C ASP A 192 -18.93 18.82 22.77
N ALA A 193 -18.06 17.84 22.45
CA ALA A 193 -16.66 18.12 22.16
C ALA A 193 -16.51 18.82 20.81
N GLN A 194 -17.20 18.32 19.77
CA GLN A 194 -17.18 18.93 18.44
C GLN A 194 -17.78 20.35 18.45
N THR A 195 -18.86 20.58 19.21
CA THR A 195 -19.46 21.92 19.36
C THR A 195 -18.41 22.93 19.87
N ARG A 196 -17.75 22.61 21.01
CA ARG A 196 -16.69 23.46 21.56
C ARG A 196 -15.50 23.62 20.62
N ASN A 197 -15.17 22.56 19.83
CA ASN A 197 -14.08 22.61 18.88
C ASN A 197 -14.36 23.64 17.78
N PHE A 198 -15.54 23.59 17.16
CA PHE A 198 -15.89 24.45 16.04
C PHE A 198 -16.36 25.86 16.49
N GLU A 199 -16.77 26.06 17.74
CA GLU A 199 -16.87 27.40 18.36
C GLU A 199 -15.50 28.07 18.48
N LYS A 200 -14.44 27.30 18.75
CA LYS A 200 -13.09 27.84 18.91
C LYS A 200 -12.37 27.99 17.59
N TRP A 201 -12.53 27.05 16.69
CA TRP A 201 -11.96 27.05 15.35
C TRP A 201 -13.11 26.93 14.35
N ASP A 202 -13.55 28.06 13.83
CA ASP A 202 -14.65 28.21 12.89
C ASP A 202 -14.16 27.86 11.49
N ILE A 203 -14.02 26.56 11.20
CA ILE A 203 -13.46 26.03 9.95
C ILE A 203 -14.49 25.20 9.15
N LEU A 204 -15.69 25.00 9.67
CA LEU A 204 -16.73 24.29 8.92
C LEU A 204 -17.17 25.12 7.72
N GLY A 205 -17.18 24.50 6.53
CA GLY A 205 -17.45 25.19 5.27
C GLY A 205 -16.28 26.00 4.70
N GLU A 206 -15.16 26.09 5.41
CA GLU A 206 -13.97 26.79 4.97
C GLU A 206 -12.89 25.81 4.47
N TRP A 207 -12.17 26.19 3.41
CA TRP A 207 -11.07 25.34 2.95
C TRP A 207 -9.87 25.41 3.90
N VAL A 208 -9.52 24.27 4.44
CA VAL A 208 -8.33 24.08 5.27
C VAL A 208 -7.52 22.94 4.65
N TRP A 209 -6.26 23.22 4.28
CA TRP A 209 -5.40 22.16 3.76
C TRP A 209 -5.29 20.98 4.74
N PRO A 210 -5.40 19.76 4.30
CA PRO A 210 -5.50 19.24 2.92
C PRO A 210 -6.91 18.84 2.49
N ASN A 211 -7.97 19.37 3.12
CA ASN A 211 -9.34 18.90 2.95
C ASN A 211 -9.83 18.98 1.50
N TYR A 212 -10.36 17.89 1.02
CA TYR A 212 -11.07 17.81 -0.26
C TYR A 212 -12.51 18.32 -0.14
N GLN A 213 -13.23 17.81 0.87
CA GLN A 213 -14.62 18.15 1.11
C GLN A 213 -14.74 19.41 1.96
N LEU A 214 -15.70 20.27 1.64
CA LEU A 214 -16.08 21.45 2.38
C LEU A 214 -17.51 21.30 2.87
N ALA A 215 -17.71 20.71 4.03
CA ALA A 215 -19.04 20.54 4.58
C ALA A 215 -19.42 21.70 5.54
N PRO A 216 -20.59 22.29 5.38
CA PRO A 216 -21.00 23.45 6.18
C PRO A 216 -21.29 23.11 7.65
N THR A 217 -21.53 21.84 7.97
CA THR A 217 -21.79 21.36 9.34
C THR A 217 -21.00 20.10 9.66
N TYR A 218 -20.83 19.83 10.95
CA TYR A 218 -20.22 18.59 11.43
C TYR A 218 -21.00 17.34 10.96
N GLN A 219 -22.33 17.42 10.91
CA GLN A 219 -23.15 16.31 10.41
C GLN A 219 -22.91 16.05 8.92
N ASP A 220 -22.74 17.08 8.12
CA ASP A 220 -22.42 16.93 6.68
C ASP A 220 -21.05 16.26 6.48
N GLU A 221 -20.04 16.52 7.34
CA GLU A 221 -18.75 15.81 7.34
C GLU A 221 -18.93 14.31 7.67
N VAL A 222 -19.76 14.00 8.68
CA VAL A 222 -20.07 12.60 9.05
C VAL A 222 -20.81 11.89 7.92
N ASP A 223 -21.76 12.55 7.27
CA ASP A 223 -22.54 12.01 6.16
C ASP A 223 -21.66 11.78 4.91
N PHE A 224 -20.72 12.71 4.66
CA PHE A 224 -19.72 12.53 3.60
C PHE A 224 -18.81 11.33 3.86
N LEU A 225 -18.32 11.16 5.08
CA LEU A 225 -17.50 10.00 5.47
C LEU A 225 -18.24 8.68 5.20
N LYS A 226 -19.52 8.58 5.61
CA LYS A 226 -20.36 7.40 5.35
C LYS A 226 -20.58 7.17 3.85
N TYR A 227 -20.88 8.23 3.11
CA TYR A 227 -21.08 8.18 1.66
C TYR A 227 -19.81 7.68 0.96
N TRP A 228 -18.65 8.22 1.33
CA TRP A 228 -17.37 7.84 0.75
C TRP A 228 -17.04 6.37 1.03
N ILE A 229 -17.16 5.92 2.29
CA ILE A 229 -16.89 4.53 2.70
C ILE A 229 -17.84 3.57 1.99
N TYR A 230 -19.15 3.91 1.91
CA TYR A 230 -20.13 3.09 1.21
C TYR A 230 -19.73 2.84 -0.25
N ASN A 231 -19.40 3.91 -0.97
CA ASN A 231 -19.03 3.80 -2.38
C ASN A 231 -17.67 3.12 -2.56
N ARG A 232 -16.71 3.38 -1.68
CA ARG A 232 -15.39 2.73 -1.72
C ARG A 232 -15.49 1.22 -1.54
N ILE A 233 -16.23 0.76 -0.56
CA ILE A 233 -16.46 -0.66 -0.32
C ILE A 233 -17.14 -1.31 -1.52
N ASN A 234 -18.21 -0.72 -2.07
CA ASN A 234 -18.88 -1.24 -3.26
C ASN A 234 -17.93 -1.32 -4.46
N TRP A 235 -17.03 -0.36 -4.61
CA TRP A 235 -16.01 -0.40 -5.65
C TRP A 235 -15.03 -1.55 -5.45
N ILE A 236 -14.53 -1.76 -4.22
CA ILE A 236 -13.63 -2.88 -3.89
C ILE A 236 -14.33 -4.23 -4.11
N ASP A 237 -15.58 -4.40 -3.66
CA ASP A 237 -16.38 -5.61 -3.88
C ASP A 237 -16.43 -6.01 -5.37
N GLN A 238 -16.49 -5.04 -6.27
CA GLN A 238 -16.54 -5.26 -7.72
C GLN A 238 -15.18 -5.52 -8.36
N ASN A 239 -14.08 -5.11 -7.73
CA ASN A 239 -12.77 -5.05 -8.36
C ASN A 239 -11.72 -5.97 -7.72
N ILE A 240 -11.93 -6.46 -6.50
CA ILE A 240 -10.92 -7.25 -5.77
C ILE A 240 -10.58 -8.57 -6.47
N ALA A 241 -11.57 -9.22 -7.09
CA ALA A 241 -11.37 -10.48 -7.80
C ALA A 241 -10.52 -10.32 -9.08
N SER A 242 -10.49 -9.12 -9.66
CA SER A 242 -9.73 -8.81 -10.88
C SER A 242 -8.41 -8.08 -10.60
N LEU A 243 -7.95 -8.06 -9.37
CA LEU A 243 -6.75 -7.34 -8.96
C LEU A 243 -5.49 -7.79 -9.73
N ASN A 244 -5.41 -9.08 -10.10
CA ASN A 244 -4.33 -9.63 -10.92
C ASN A 244 -4.26 -9.05 -12.33
N LEU A 245 -5.38 -8.60 -12.90
CA LEU A 245 -5.42 -8.03 -14.25
C LEU A 245 -4.74 -6.66 -14.34
N LEU A 246 -4.56 -5.99 -13.21
CA LEU A 246 -3.84 -4.72 -13.11
C LEU A 246 -2.31 -4.91 -13.12
N PHE A 247 -1.86 -6.14 -12.89
CA PHE A 247 -0.45 -6.51 -12.78
C PHE A 247 -0.20 -7.70 -13.70
N PRO A 248 -0.09 -7.47 -15.02
CA PRO A 248 0.09 -8.57 -15.97
C PRO A 248 1.37 -9.34 -15.66
N ASP A 249 1.26 -10.65 -15.62
CA ASP A 249 2.41 -11.54 -15.44
C ASP A 249 3.34 -11.48 -16.68
N CYS A 250 4.46 -10.82 -16.52
CA CYS A 250 5.49 -10.72 -17.56
C CYS A 250 6.30 -12.01 -17.72
N SER A 251 6.23 -12.94 -16.78
CA SER A 251 6.93 -14.23 -16.84
C SER A 251 6.18 -15.29 -17.64
N SER A 252 4.90 -15.06 -17.95
CA SER A 252 4.06 -16.02 -18.67
C SER A 252 4.64 -16.38 -20.03
N GLU A 253 4.86 -17.69 -20.28
CA GLU A 253 5.29 -18.23 -21.59
C GLU A 253 4.26 -18.01 -22.70
N SER A 254 3.00 -17.72 -22.36
CA SER A 254 1.89 -17.54 -23.31
C SER A 254 1.74 -16.10 -23.82
N LYS A 255 2.60 -15.17 -23.42
CA LYS A 255 2.53 -13.79 -23.87
C LYS A 255 3.00 -13.65 -25.33
N GLU A 256 2.21 -12.98 -26.15
CA GLU A 256 2.56 -12.66 -27.53
C GLU A 256 2.95 -11.19 -27.63
N LEU A 257 4.07 -10.92 -28.31
CA LEU A 257 4.51 -9.55 -28.56
C LEU A 257 3.56 -8.84 -29.52
N VAL A 258 2.98 -7.72 -29.07
CA VAL A 258 2.05 -6.91 -29.86
C VAL A 258 2.77 -5.75 -30.52
N GLN A 259 3.68 -5.09 -29.79
CA GLN A 259 4.30 -3.86 -30.23
C GLN A 259 5.68 -3.64 -29.60
N ILE A 260 6.58 -2.98 -30.32
CA ILE A 260 7.84 -2.45 -29.78
C ILE A 260 7.80 -0.93 -29.95
N VAL A 261 8.06 -0.20 -28.86
CA VAL A 261 8.09 1.27 -28.87
C VAL A 261 9.40 1.80 -28.27
N ASN A 262 9.80 3.00 -28.68
CA ASN A 262 10.90 3.74 -28.08
C ASN A 262 10.46 4.49 -26.80
N GLN A 263 11.37 5.26 -26.21
CA GLN A 263 11.10 6.04 -24.98
C GLN A 263 10.02 7.14 -25.15
N LEU A 264 9.67 7.48 -26.39
CA LEU A 264 8.63 8.45 -26.73
C LEU A 264 7.28 7.77 -27.05
N GLY A 265 7.17 6.44 -26.87
CA GLY A 265 5.97 5.67 -27.19
C GLY A 265 5.72 5.47 -28.70
N GLN A 266 6.68 5.80 -29.55
CA GLN A 266 6.59 5.63 -31.00
C GLN A 266 7.03 4.21 -31.40
N ASN A 267 6.38 3.61 -32.40
CA ASN A 267 6.79 2.33 -32.95
C ASN A 267 8.28 2.37 -33.33
N ALA A 268 9.02 1.40 -32.88
CA ALA A 268 10.44 1.30 -33.11
C ALA A 268 10.84 -0.09 -33.66
N ASN A 269 11.86 -0.10 -34.49
CA ASN A 269 12.58 -1.33 -34.84
C ASN A 269 13.68 -1.57 -33.82
N VAL A 270 14.11 -2.82 -33.68
CA VAL A 270 15.21 -3.19 -32.77
C VAL A 270 16.52 -2.58 -33.32
N ILE A 271 17.09 -1.64 -32.57
CA ILE A 271 18.32 -0.92 -32.90
C ILE A 271 19.32 -1.09 -31.75
N ASP A 272 20.61 -1.23 -32.06
CA ASP A 272 21.67 -1.37 -31.06
C ASP A 272 21.82 -0.11 -30.19
N ASN A 273 22.10 -0.34 -28.90
CA ASN A 273 22.26 0.70 -27.86
C ASN A 273 21.03 1.59 -27.62
N GLU A 274 19.83 1.12 -27.96
CA GLU A 274 18.58 1.80 -27.66
C GLU A 274 17.77 1.07 -26.58
N VAL A 275 17.12 1.85 -25.72
CA VAL A 275 16.16 1.32 -24.75
C VAL A 275 14.80 1.21 -25.43
N LEU A 276 14.29 0.00 -25.54
CA LEU A 276 13.01 -0.31 -26.15
C LEU A 276 12.05 -0.93 -25.15
N PHE A 277 10.75 -0.69 -25.37
CA PHE A 277 9.66 -1.27 -24.59
C PHE A 277 8.90 -2.27 -25.46
N TYR A 278 8.89 -3.52 -25.02
CA TYR A 278 8.19 -4.64 -25.64
C TYR A 278 6.83 -4.77 -24.98
N ILE A 279 5.77 -4.50 -25.72
CA ILE A 279 4.38 -4.53 -25.24
C ILE A 279 3.74 -5.85 -25.70
N TYR A 280 3.18 -6.60 -24.76
CA TYR A 280 2.58 -7.91 -25.00
C TYR A 280 1.05 -7.87 -24.91
N ASN A 281 0.39 -8.90 -25.48
CA ASN A 281 -1.08 -9.01 -25.56
C ASN A 281 -1.77 -9.13 -24.19
N ASN A 282 -1.04 -9.55 -23.15
CA ASN A 282 -1.51 -9.62 -21.77
C ASN A 282 -1.33 -8.30 -20.99
N GLY A 283 -0.91 -7.21 -21.65
CA GLY A 283 -0.63 -5.90 -21.03
C GLY A 283 0.75 -5.77 -20.40
N CYS A 284 1.56 -6.82 -20.40
CA CYS A 284 2.93 -6.75 -19.94
C CYS A 284 3.77 -5.81 -20.78
N VAL A 285 4.69 -5.05 -20.16
CA VAL A 285 5.67 -4.20 -20.83
C VAL A 285 7.05 -4.51 -20.28
N GLU A 286 7.91 -5.04 -21.12
CA GLU A 286 9.32 -5.28 -20.79
C GLU A 286 10.22 -4.18 -21.34
N LYS A 287 11.05 -3.58 -20.49
CA LYS A 287 12.10 -2.64 -20.89
C LYS A 287 13.38 -3.42 -21.20
N LYS A 288 13.89 -3.29 -22.41
CA LYS A 288 15.14 -3.94 -22.85
C LYS A 288 16.13 -2.92 -23.37
N LEU A 289 17.37 -3.01 -22.92
CA LEU A 289 18.50 -2.37 -23.58
C LEU A 289 19.07 -3.38 -24.58
N ILE A 290 19.03 -3.06 -25.85
CA ILE A 290 19.56 -3.93 -26.92
C ILE A 290 21.04 -3.61 -27.09
N THR A 291 21.88 -4.61 -26.89
CA THR A 291 23.32 -4.56 -27.16
C THR A 291 23.68 -5.77 -28.05
N PHE A 292 24.20 -5.53 -29.25
CA PHE A 292 24.66 -6.58 -30.15
C PHE A 292 26.17 -6.77 -30.06
#